data_9905df4ca9295630c9f6a9ce2dd3f348
#
_entry.id   9905df4ca9295630c9f6a9ce2dd3f348
#
_cell.length_a   1.000
_cell.length_b   1.000
_cell.length_c   1.000
_cell.angle_alpha   90.00
_cell.angle_beta   90.00
_cell.angle_gamma   90.00
#
_symmetry.space_group_name_H-M   'P 1'
#
loop_
_entity.id
_entity.type
_entity.pdbx_description
1 polymer ?
#
loop_
_entity_poly.entity_id
_entity_poly.type
_entity_poly.pdbx_seq_one_letter_code
_entity_poly.pdbx_strand_id
1 'polypeptide(L)'
;MPGESHQPAATRPPAALLLIPLVAVALGAACTSAEPGGDDTALVDIDGVARGTLSHPAQGRWSALLFVGTECPVSSQYAPEIRRICSEFGPAGVQCTLVYSERHASTAQVRAHLDAFGLAKIPAVIDNGQTLAVRAGANVTPQAVVYAADGALAYSGRIDNLYTELGRPRHDATEHDLRNALEDLVAGRAVRTPRTQAIGCYIE
;
A
#
# COMPACT_ATOMS: atom_id res chain seq x y z
N MET A 1 53.16 65.35 54.96
CA MET A 1 52.63 66.13 53.83
C MET A 1 53.01 65.43 52.58
N PRO A 2 52.07 64.95 51.85
CA PRO A 2 52.30 64.04 50.75
C PRO A 2 52.48 64.75 49.40
N GLY A 3 53.38 64.19 48.60
CA GLY A 3 53.65 64.61 47.23
C GLY A 3 52.73 63.99 46.23
N GLU A 4 52.11 64.77 45.42
CA GLU A 4 51.26 64.43 44.32
C GLU A 4 52.12 64.06 43.12
N SER A 5 52.03 62.86 42.66
CA SER A 5 52.66 62.35 41.42
C SER A 5 51.71 62.44 40.28
N HIS A 6 51.97 63.36 39.35
CA HIS A 6 51.26 63.49 38.09
C HIS A 6 51.58 62.24 37.16
N GLN A 7 50.55 61.57 36.71
CA GLN A 7 50.65 60.54 35.74
C GLN A 7 50.17 61.10 34.36
N PRO A 8 50.95 60.98 33.28
CA PRO A 8 50.52 61.44 31.95
C PRO A 8 49.45 60.56 31.32
N ALA A 9 48.50 61.19 30.67
CA ALA A 9 47.40 60.54 29.94
C ALA A 9 47.90 59.73 28.75
N ALA A 10 47.53 58.50 28.71
CA ALA A 10 47.76 57.61 27.57
C ALA A 10 46.70 57.84 26.48
N THR A 11 47.12 58.30 25.32
CA THR A 11 46.33 58.45 24.09
C THR A 11 45.99 57.09 23.53
N ARG A 12 44.67 56.79 23.43
CA ARG A 12 44.16 55.64 22.76
C ARG A 12 44.20 55.84 21.24
N PRO A 13 44.65 54.85 20.46
CA PRO A 13 44.50 54.81 18.99
C PRO A 13 43.05 54.52 18.55
N PRO A 14 42.62 55.07 17.41
CA PRO A 14 41.26 54.84 16.90
C PRO A 14 41.01 53.34 16.50
N ALA A 15 39.89 52.86 16.92
CA ALA A 15 39.43 51.48 16.55
C ALA A 15 39.16 51.41 15.05
N ALA A 16 39.97 50.61 14.36
CA ALA A 16 39.70 50.25 12.99
C ALA A 16 38.48 49.28 12.94
N LEU A 17 37.38 49.77 12.36
CA LEU A 17 36.22 48.95 12.07
C LEU A 17 36.57 47.96 10.96
N LEU A 18 36.85 46.72 11.33
CA LEU A 18 36.93 45.61 10.41
C LEU A 18 35.48 45.19 10.01
N LEU A 19 35.06 45.62 8.82
CA LEU A 19 33.85 45.12 8.16
C LEU A 19 34.12 43.70 7.72
N ILE A 20 33.57 42.70 8.48
CA ILE A 20 33.52 41.32 8.09
C ILE A 20 32.31 41.16 7.13
N PRO A 21 32.50 40.75 5.88
CA PRO A 21 31.36 40.44 5.01
C PRO A 21 30.65 39.20 5.54
N LEU A 22 29.38 39.37 5.90
CA LEU A 22 28.49 38.28 6.24
C LEU A 22 28.17 37.50 4.95
N VAL A 23 28.90 36.40 4.70
CA VAL A 23 28.55 35.45 3.64
C VAL A 23 27.35 34.66 4.16
N ALA A 24 26.16 35.06 3.73
CA ALA A 24 24.95 34.29 3.94
C ALA A 24 25.05 33.02 3.09
N VAL A 25 25.48 31.91 3.70
CA VAL A 25 25.31 30.58 3.12
C VAL A 25 23.83 30.25 3.19
N ALA A 26 23.10 30.47 2.08
CA ALA A 26 21.77 29.97 1.90
C ALA A 26 21.89 28.43 1.81
N LEU A 27 21.63 27.70 2.93
CA LEU A 27 21.29 26.30 2.87
C LEU A 27 19.96 26.19 2.13
N GLY A 28 20.05 26.00 0.81
CA GLY A 28 18.94 25.52 0.02
C GLY A 28 18.59 24.13 0.53
N ALA A 29 17.53 24.00 1.34
CA ALA A 29 16.85 22.75 1.55
C ALA A 29 16.32 22.32 0.17
N ALA A 30 17.10 21.50 -0.53
CA ALA A 30 16.59 20.74 -1.66
C ALA A 30 15.54 19.79 -1.05
N CYS A 31 14.27 20.20 -1.08
CA CYS A 31 13.17 19.24 -1.08
C CYS A 31 13.39 18.40 -2.34
N THR A 32 14.09 17.28 -2.20
CA THR A 32 14.01 16.19 -3.13
C THR A 32 12.56 15.74 -3.06
N SER A 33 11.72 16.30 -3.94
CA SER A 33 10.48 15.67 -4.34
C SER A 33 10.91 14.29 -4.81
N ALA A 34 10.62 13.25 -4.00
CA ALA A 34 10.70 11.88 -4.47
C ALA A 34 9.79 11.86 -5.70
N GLU A 35 10.39 11.83 -6.88
CA GLU A 35 9.66 11.51 -8.10
C GLU A 35 8.91 10.21 -7.81
N PRO A 36 7.58 10.12 -8.03
CA PRO A 36 6.88 8.86 -7.93
C PRO A 36 7.60 7.94 -8.91
N GLY A 37 8.33 6.97 -8.37
CA GLY A 37 9.15 6.04 -9.12
C GLY A 37 8.34 5.47 -10.27
N GLY A 38 8.81 5.75 -11.49
CA GLY A 38 8.12 5.47 -12.73
C GLY A 38 7.60 4.05 -12.80
N ASP A 39 6.50 3.90 -13.51
CA ASP A 39 5.94 2.64 -13.99
C ASP A 39 5.02 1.90 -13.01
N ASP A 40 4.17 2.63 -12.28
CA ASP A 40 3.08 2.03 -11.52
C ASP A 40 1.98 1.56 -12.49
N THR A 41 1.76 0.23 -12.55
CA THR A 41 0.87 -0.39 -13.53
C THR A 41 -0.58 0.06 -13.33
N ALA A 42 -1.16 0.64 -14.38
CA ALA A 42 -2.54 1.10 -14.37
C ALA A 42 -3.52 -0.07 -14.18
N LEU A 43 -4.52 0.13 -13.33
CA LEU A 43 -5.64 -0.79 -13.14
C LEU A 43 -6.83 -0.30 -13.95
N VAL A 44 -7.23 -1.07 -14.95
CA VAL A 44 -8.47 -0.86 -15.69
C VAL A 44 -9.32 -2.10 -15.50
N ASP A 45 -10.54 -1.93 -14.98
CA ASP A 45 -11.41 -3.07 -14.72
C ASP A 45 -12.06 -3.61 -16.01
N ILE A 46 -12.75 -4.73 -15.88
CA ILE A 46 -13.42 -5.41 -17.00
C ILE A 46 -14.55 -4.58 -17.64
N ASP A 47 -14.96 -3.48 -17.03
CA ASP A 47 -15.93 -2.51 -17.56
C ASP A 47 -15.26 -1.31 -18.20
N GLY A 48 -13.90 -1.28 -18.24
CA GLY A 48 -13.11 -0.19 -18.82
C GLY A 48 -12.94 1.00 -17.90
N VAL A 49 -13.29 0.88 -16.63
CA VAL A 49 -13.17 1.97 -15.64
C VAL A 49 -11.78 1.96 -15.01
N ALA A 50 -11.11 3.12 -15.02
CA ALA A 50 -9.82 3.29 -14.34
C ALA A 50 -10.00 3.19 -12.82
N ARG A 51 -9.16 2.35 -12.18
CA ARG A 51 -9.19 2.07 -10.74
C ARG A 51 -7.94 2.59 -10.02
N GLY A 52 -7.16 3.43 -10.68
CA GLY A 52 -5.86 3.90 -10.21
C GLY A 52 -4.72 3.08 -10.79
N THR A 53 -3.70 2.88 -9.98
CA THR A 53 -2.56 2.03 -10.33
C THR A 53 -2.39 0.91 -9.30
N LEU A 54 -1.39 0.05 -9.48
CA LEU A 54 -1.12 -1.06 -8.57
C LEU A 54 -1.07 -0.61 -7.10
N SER A 55 -0.33 0.46 -6.84
CA SER A 55 -0.08 0.95 -5.48
C SER A 55 -0.91 2.19 -5.10
N HIS A 56 -1.56 2.86 -6.06
CA HIS A 56 -2.34 4.07 -5.78
C HIS A 56 -3.81 3.89 -6.24
N PRO A 57 -4.76 3.82 -5.30
CA PRO A 57 -6.17 3.69 -5.64
C PRO A 57 -6.69 4.97 -6.32
N ALA A 58 -7.62 4.81 -7.28
CA ALA A 58 -8.32 5.96 -7.87
C ALA A 58 -9.23 6.67 -6.86
N GLN A 59 -9.70 5.93 -5.88
CA GLN A 59 -10.56 6.42 -4.80
C GLN A 59 -10.13 5.79 -3.48
N GLY A 60 -10.37 6.51 -2.39
CA GLY A 60 -10.05 6.02 -1.07
C GLY A 60 -8.62 6.33 -0.63
N ARG A 61 -8.22 5.69 0.46
CA ARG A 61 -6.91 5.86 1.11
C ARG A 61 -6.03 4.63 1.02
N TRP A 62 -6.63 3.47 0.75
CA TRP A 62 -5.94 2.18 0.67
C TRP A 62 -6.43 1.40 -0.53
N SER A 63 -5.50 0.73 -1.21
CA SER A 63 -5.80 -0.19 -2.31
C SER A 63 -5.66 -1.62 -1.78
N ALA A 64 -6.75 -2.37 -1.76
CA ALA A 64 -6.76 -3.79 -1.41
C ALA A 64 -6.93 -4.62 -2.70
N LEU A 65 -5.86 -5.21 -3.17
CA LEU A 65 -5.83 -6.11 -4.31
C LEU A 65 -6.03 -7.53 -3.81
N LEU A 66 -7.04 -8.21 -4.34
CA LEU A 66 -7.38 -9.57 -3.99
C LEU A 66 -7.14 -10.45 -5.22
N PHE A 67 -6.02 -11.16 -5.25
CA PHE A 67 -5.67 -12.09 -6.32
C PHE A 67 -6.52 -13.34 -6.16
N VAL A 68 -7.35 -13.61 -7.15
CA VAL A 68 -8.31 -14.73 -7.17
C VAL A 68 -8.25 -15.45 -8.51
N GLY A 69 -8.76 -16.66 -8.58
CA GLY A 69 -8.81 -17.44 -9.80
C GLY A 69 -10.21 -17.98 -10.09
N THR A 70 -10.61 -17.99 -11.38
CA THR A 70 -11.91 -18.48 -11.82
C THR A 70 -12.06 -19.99 -11.59
N GLU A 71 -10.97 -20.73 -11.69
CA GLU A 71 -10.92 -22.18 -11.51
C GLU A 71 -10.34 -22.61 -10.16
N CYS A 72 -10.01 -21.65 -9.29
CA CYS A 72 -9.46 -21.93 -7.97
C CYS A 72 -10.57 -22.19 -6.94
N PRO A 73 -10.77 -23.43 -6.45
CA PRO A 73 -11.81 -23.73 -5.49
C PRO A 73 -11.60 -23.02 -4.15
N VAL A 74 -10.35 -22.76 -3.78
CA VAL A 74 -10.02 -21.98 -2.57
C VAL A 74 -10.48 -20.53 -2.72
N SER A 75 -10.25 -19.89 -3.87
CA SER A 75 -10.76 -18.54 -4.16
C SER A 75 -12.29 -18.49 -4.07
N SER A 76 -12.96 -19.47 -4.66
CA SER A 76 -14.42 -19.55 -4.63
C SER A 76 -14.96 -19.70 -3.19
N GLN A 77 -14.28 -20.49 -2.36
CA GLN A 77 -14.66 -20.64 -0.95
C GLN A 77 -14.47 -19.37 -0.13
N TYR A 78 -13.48 -18.53 -0.48
CA TYR A 78 -13.28 -17.23 0.19
C TYR A 78 -14.21 -16.12 -0.32
N ALA A 79 -14.98 -16.31 -1.39
CA ALA A 79 -15.84 -15.27 -1.94
C ALA A 79 -16.81 -14.63 -0.92
N PRO A 80 -17.46 -15.34 0.01
CA PRO A 80 -18.29 -14.73 1.04
C PRO A 80 -17.50 -13.80 1.97
N GLU A 81 -16.28 -14.19 2.36
CA GLU A 81 -15.45 -13.36 3.25
C GLU A 81 -14.89 -12.14 2.51
N ILE A 82 -14.42 -12.30 1.28
CA ILE A 82 -14.00 -11.19 0.41
C ILE A 82 -15.13 -10.16 0.29
N ARG A 83 -16.35 -10.60 0.01
CA ARG A 83 -17.51 -9.72 -0.10
C ARG A 83 -17.79 -8.98 1.21
N ARG A 84 -17.71 -9.65 2.36
CA ARG A 84 -17.89 -9.02 3.67
C ARG A 84 -16.83 -7.94 3.92
N ILE A 85 -15.57 -8.27 3.74
CA ILE A 85 -14.44 -7.34 3.93
C ILE A 85 -14.62 -6.11 3.03
N CYS A 86 -14.86 -6.30 1.73
CA CYS A 86 -14.99 -5.18 0.80
C CYS A 86 -16.21 -4.30 1.10
N SER A 87 -17.33 -4.89 1.54
CA SER A 87 -18.53 -4.16 1.94
C SER A 87 -18.33 -3.35 3.22
N GLU A 88 -17.61 -3.90 4.18
CA GLU A 88 -17.36 -3.27 5.48
C GLU A 88 -16.34 -2.14 5.39
N PHE A 89 -15.21 -2.40 4.72
CA PHE A 89 -14.10 -1.43 4.68
C PHE A 89 -14.19 -0.42 3.53
N GLY A 90 -15.03 -0.66 2.52
CA GLY A 90 -15.27 0.29 1.43
C GLY A 90 -15.65 1.69 1.91
N PRO A 91 -16.69 1.84 2.77
CA PRO A 91 -17.07 3.13 3.35
C PRO A 91 -15.97 3.78 4.19
N ALA A 92 -15.03 3.00 4.73
CA ALA A 92 -13.89 3.49 5.49
C ALA A 92 -12.71 3.95 4.61
N GLY A 93 -12.84 3.88 3.27
CA GLY A 93 -11.85 4.35 2.32
C GLY A 93 -10.91 3.27 1.78
N VAL A 94 -11.26 1.98 1.88
CA VAL A 94 -10.52 0.88 1.24
C VAL A 94 -11.12 0.60 -0.14
N GLN A 95 -10.35 0.81 -1.21
CA GLN A 95 -10.73 0.39 -2.55
C GLN A 95 -10.35 -1.09 -2.73
N CYS A 96 -11.33 -1.99 -2.73
CA CYS A 96 -11.11 -3.38 -3.11
C CYS A 96 -11.11 -3.53 -4.63
N THR A 97 -10.19 -4.37 -5.13
CA THR A 97 -10.14 -4.77 -6.55
C THR A 97 -9.78 -6.26 -6.62
N LEU A 98 -10.58 -7.05 -7.32
CA LEU A 98 -10.25 -8.44 -7.64
C LEU A 98 -9.26 -8.47 -8.81
N VAL A 99 -8.22 -9.27 -8.72
CA VAL A 99 -7.22 -9.44 -9.78
C VAL A 99 -7.20 -10.90 -10.21
N TYR A 100 -7.51 -11.13 -11.48
CA TYR A 100 -7.50 -12.45 -12.12
C TYR A 100 -6.22 -12.58 -12.96
N SER A 101 -5.22 -13.27 -12.41
CA SER A 101 -3.90 -13.42 -13.04
C SER A 101 -3.71 -14.75 -13.79
N GLU A 102 -4.81 -15.34 -14.23
CA GLU A 102 -4.81 -16.55 -15.08
C GLU A 102 -4.47 -16.16 -16.52
N ARG A 103 -3.51 -16.86 -17.16
CA ARG A 103 -2.97 -16.51 -18.50
C ARG A 103 -4.02 -16.38 -19.60
N HIS A 104 -5.15 -17.04 -19.47
CA HIS A 104 -6.19 -17.13 -20.49
C HIS A 104 -7.57 -16.70 -19.97
N ALA A 105 -7.62 -15.98 -18.83
CA ALA A 105 -8.88 -15.48 -18.32
C ALA A 105 -9.54 -14.53 -19.34
N SER A 106 -10.78 -14.82 -19.70
CA SER A 106 -11.60 -13.95 -20.52
C SER A 106 -12.58 -13.15 -19.67
N THR A 107 -12.99 -11.99 -20.17
CA THR A 107 -14.02 -11.18 -19.50
C THR A 107 -15.29 -11.97 -19.24
N ALA A 108 -15.67 -12.86 -20.14
CA ALA A 108 -16.87 -13.70 -19.99
C ALA A 108 -16.73 -14.68 -18.82
N GLN A 109 -15.58 -15.37 -18.69
CA GLN A 109 -15.30 -16.27 -17.58
C GLN A 109 -15.27 -15.52 -16.25
N VAL A 110 -14.59 -14.35 -16.20
CA VAL A 110 -14.54 -13.54 -14.99
C VAL A 110 -15.94 -13.07 -14.59
N ARG A 111 -16.77 -12.58 -15.53
CA ARG A 111 -18.16 -12.19 -15.22
C ARG A 111 -18.98 -13.39 -14.69
N ALA A 112 -18.88 -14.54 -15.33
CA ALA A 112 -19.57 -15.74 -14.85
C ALA A 112 -19.16 -16.12 -13.42
N HIS A 113 -17.86 -16.03 -13.09
CA HIS A 113 -17.35 -16.26 -11.73
C HIS A 113 -17.88 -15.21 -10.75
N LEU A 114 -17.83 -13.91 -11.11
CA LEU A 114 -18.35 -12.82 -10.26
C LEU A 114 -19.82 -13.02 -9.92
N ASP A 115 -20.64 -13.42 -10.90
CA ASP A 115 -22.08 -13.65 -10.72
C ASP A 115 -22.34 -14.89 -9.86
N ALA A 116 -21.65 -16.02 -10.16
CA ALA A 116 -21.82 -17.27 -9.44
C ALA A 116 -21.49 -17.14 -7.94
N PHE A 117 -20.51 -16.31 -7.57
CA PHE A 117 -20.04 -16.17 -6.20
C PHE A 117 -20.46 -14.85 -5.51
N GLY A 118 -21.32 -14.06 -6.17
CA GLY A 118 -21.88 -12.82 -5.62
C GLY A 118 -20.85 -11.72 -5.45
N LEU A 119 -19.81 -11.68 -6.30
CA LEU A 119 -18.71 -10.72 -6.29
C LEU A 119 -18.90 -9.56 -7.28
N ALA A 120 -19.99 -9.51 -8.05
CA ALA A 120 -20.23 -8.58 -9.15
C ALA A 120 -20.19 -7.08 -8.76
N LYS A 121 -20.28 -6.76 -7.47
CA LYS A 121 -20.16 -5.37 -6.96
C LYS A 121 -18.72 -4.92 -6.73
N ILE A 122 -17.77 -5.84 -6.78
CA ILE A 122 -16.34 -5.54 -6.57
C ILE A 122 -15.69 -5.40 -7.94
N PRO A 123 -14.98 -4.29 -8.22
CA PRO A 123 -14.25 -4.13 -9.47
C PRO A 123 -13.28 -5.29 -9.71
N ALA A 124 -13.19 -5.74 -10.97
CA ALA A 124 -12.34 -6.86 -11.35
C ALA A 124 -11.41 -6.47 -12.51
N VAL A 125 -10.14 -6.83 -12.39
CA VAL A 125 -9.10 -6.60 -13.40
C VAL A 125 -8.60 -7.96 -13.89
N ILE A 126 -8.34 -8.08 -15.20
CA ILE A 126 -7.71 -9.24 -15.80
C ILE A 126 -6.23 -8.95 -16.03
N ASP A 127 -5.37 -9.77 -15.46
CA ASP A 127 -3.90 -9.67 -15.50
C ASP A 127 -3.29 -10.90 -16.22
N ASN A 128 -3.69 -11.12 -17.47
CA ASN A 128 -3.25 -12.29 -18.26
C ASN A 128 -1.72 -12.35 -18.44
N GLY A 129 -1.04 -11.20 -18.39
CA GLY A 129 0.41 -11.12 -18.43
C GLY A 129 1.09 -11.31 -17.08
N GLN A 130 0.32 -11.47 -16.01
CA GLN A 130 0.79 -11.62 -14.62
C GLN A 130 1.69 -10.48 -14.12
N THR A 131 1.64 -9.34 -14.79
CA THR A 131 2.44 -8.16 -14.43
C THR A 131 2.08 -7.63 -13.06
N LEU A 132 0.77 -7.58 -12.75
CA LEU A 132 0.29 -7.16 -11.44
C LEU A 132 0.68 -8.16 -10.35
N ALA A 133 0.52 -9.46 -10.61
CA ALA A 133 0.88 -10.52 -9.67
C ALA A 133 2.38 -10.46 -9.32
N VAL A 134 3.25 -10.39 -10.34
CA VAL A 134 4.70 -10.31 -10.15
C VAL A 134 5.09 -9.07 -9.35
N ARG A 135 4.56 -7.89 -9.70
CA ARG A 135 4.87 -6.63 -9.02
C ARG A 135 4.35 -6.60 -7.59
N ALA A 136 3.17 -7.15 -7.34
CA ALA A 136 2.59 -7.24 -6.00
C ALA A 136 3.23 -8.35 -5.14
N GLY A 137 4.05 -9.23 -5.73
CA GLY A 137 4.58 -10.41 -5.07
C GLY A 137 3.51 -11.44 -4.73
N ALA A 138 2.42 -11.49 -5.53
CA ALA A 138 1.38 -12.50 -5.39
C ALA A 138 1.76 -13.74 -6.22
N ASN A 139 1.66 -14.91 -5.61
CA ASN A 139 2.05 -16.18 -6.23
C ASN A 139 1.02 -17.30 -6.05
N VAL A 140 -0.02 -17.04 -5.27
CA VAL A 140 -1.14 -17.97 -5.07
C VAL A 140 -2.48 -17.23 -5.11
N THR A 141 -3.56 -17.96 -5.33
CA THR A 141 -4.94 -17.48 -5.21
C THR A 141 -5.73 -18.30 -4.20
N PRO A 142 -6.43 -17.68 -3.20
CA PRO A 142 -6.47 -16.25 -3.00
C PRO A 142 -5.25 -15.72 -2.22
N GLN A 143 -4.81 -14.52 -2.58
CA GLN A 143 -3.83 -13.74 -1.82
C GLN A 143 -4.27 -12.29 -1.77
N ALA A 144 -4.10 -11.63 -0.63
CA ALA A 144 -4.39 -10.21 -0.45
C ALA A 144 -3.11 -9.38 -0.40
N VAL A 145 -3.13 -8.22 -1.05
CA VAL A 145 -2.06 -7.23 -1.00
C VAL A 145 -2.68 -5.85 -0.79
N VAL A 146 -2.24 -5.12 0.23
CA VAL A 146 -2.79 -3.80 0.56
C VAL A 146 -1.70 -2.75 0.48
N TYR A 147 -1.99 -1.69 -0.27
CA TYR A 147 -1.14 -0.50 -0.38
C TYR A 147 -1.81 0.70 0.30
N ALA A 148 -1.01 1.55 0.93
CA ALA A 148 -1.43 2.84 1.43
C ALA A 148 -1.48 3.87 0.28
N ALA A 149 -2.08 5.04 0.53
CA ALA A 149 -2.25 6.09 -0.48
C ALA A 149 -0.91 6.67 -1.00
N ASP A 150 0.17 6.52 -0.26
CA ASP A 150 1.53 6.90 -0.66
C ASP A 150 2.26 5.80 -1.44
N GLY A 151 1.58 4.71 -1.78
CA GLY A 151 2.13 3.56 -2.49
C GLY A 151 2.90 2.59 -1.60
N ALA A 152 2.99 2.82 -0.29
CA ALA A 152 3.66 1.90 0.61
C ALA A 152 2.89 0.59 0.76
N LEU A 153 3.60 -0.55 0.66
CA LEU A 153 3.02 -1.86 0.88
C LEU A 153 2.76 -2.09 2.37
N ALA A 154 1.48 -2.08 2.75
CA ALA A 154 1.03 -2.18 4.13
C ALA A 154 0.79 -3.64 4.58
N TYR A 155 0.24 -4.48 3.70
CA TYR A 155 -0.03 -5.88 3.99
C TYR A 155 0.16 -6.76 2.75
N SER A 156 0.66 -7.99 2.94
CA SER A 156 0.65 -9.02 1.90
C SER A 156 0.54 -10.39 2.55
N GLY A 157 -0.47 -11.19 2.14
CA GLY A 157 -0.65 -12.52 2.70
C GLY A 157 -2.04 -13.10 2.50
N ARG A 158 -2.41 -14.01 3.41
CA ARG A 158 -3.69 -14.70 3.41
C ARG A 158 -4.84 -13.78 3.84
N ILE A 159 -6.06 -14.14 3.46
CA ILE A 159 -7.28 -13.45 3.92
C ILE A 159 -7.50 -13.76 5.42
N ASP A 160 -7.42 -15.03 5.77
CA ASP A 160 -7.49 -15.55 7.13
C ASP A 160 -6.77 -16.91 7.22
N ASN A 161 -6.84 -17.60 8.35
CA ASN A 161 -6.22 -18.90 8.55
C ASN A 161 -7.17 -20.09 8.34
N LEU A 162 -8.22 -19.94 7.54
CA LEU A 162 -9.16 -21.02 7.25
C LEU A 162 -8.44 -22.24 6.67
N TYR A 163 -7.45 -22.05 5.79
CA TYR A 163 -6.64 -23.12 5.25
C TYR A 163 -5.31 -23.25 6.00
N THR A 164 -5.00 -24.49 6.43
CA THR A 164 -3.70 -24.84 7.02
C THR A 164 -2.71 -25.33 5.97
N GLU A 165 -3.23 -25.98 4.93
CA GLU A 165 -2.54 -26.39 3.73
C GLU A 165 -3.58 -26.57 2.60
N LEU A 166 -3.13 -26.69 1.35
CA LEU A 166 -4.03 -26.88 0.22
C LEU A 166 -4.88 -28.14 0.41
N GLY A 167 -6.20 -27.99 0.27
CA GLY A 167 -7.16 -29.06 0.46
C GLY A 167 -7.52 -29.38 1.91
N ARG A 168 -6.97 -28.66 2.90
CA ARG A 168 -7.29 -28.87 4.33
C ARG A 168 -7.81 -27.62 5.00
N PRO A 169 -9.08 -27.27 4.79
CA PRO A 169 -9.70 -26.17 5.54
C PRO A 169 -9.96 -26.57 7.00
N ARG A 170 -9.89 -25.59 7.89
CA ARG A 170 -10.46 -25.67 9.23
C ARG A 170 -11.98 -25.60 9.15
N HIS A 171 -12.65 -25.93 10.23
CA HIS A 171 -14.10 -25.68 10.33
C HIS A 171 -14.40 -24.19 10.28
N ASP A 172 -13.64 -23.40 11.04
CA ASP A 172 -13.72 -21.94 11.08
C ASP A 172 -12.31 -21.32 11.12
N ALA A 173 -12.18 -20.13 10.56
CA ALA A 173 -11.00 -19.32 10.75
C ALA A 173 -10.93 -18.79 12.18
N THR A 174 -9.74 -18.83 12.79
CA THR A 174 -9.47 -18.31 14.13
C THR A 174 -8.58 -17.07 14.11
N GLU A 175 -7.96 -16.76 12.98
CA GLU A 175 -7.17 -15.57 12.73
C GLU A 175 -7.66 -14.92 11.45
N HIS A 176 -7.96 -13.63 11.50
CA HIS A 176 -8.54 -12.86 10.40
C HIS A 176 -7.54 -11.80 9.92
N ASP A 177 -6.46 -12.26 9.33
CA ASP A 177 -5.26 -11.45 9.10
C ASP A 177 -5.50 -10.21 8.24
N LEU A 178 -6.19 -10.34 7.09
CA LEU A 178 -6.52 -9.20 6.24
C LEU A 178 -7.45 -8.21 6.96
N ARG A 179 -8.47 -8.71 7.64
CA ARG A 179 -9.40 -7.87 8.42
C ARG A 179 -8.65 -7.08 9.49
N ASN A 180 -7.81 -7.75 10.28
CA ASN A 180 -7.00 -7.12 11.32
C ASN A 180 -6.06 -6.05 10.75
N ALA A 181 -5.46 -6.32 9.58
CA ALA A 181 -4.61 -5.34 8.89
C ALA A 181 -5.40 -4.11 8.45
N LEU A 182 -6.59 -4.30 7.87
CA LEU A 182 -7.46 -3.19 7.46
C LEU A 182 -7.99 -2.39 8.66
N GLU A 183 -8.34 -3.05 9.77
CA GLU A 183 -8.72 -2.39 11.02
C GLU A 183 -7.60 -1.50 11.58
N ASP A 184 -6.35 -2.00 11.57
CA ASP A 184 -5.19 -1.21 11.99
C ASP A 184 -5.01 0.03 11.10
N LEU A 185 -5.09 -0.14 9.77
CA LEU A 185 -4.95 0.96 8.80
C LEU A 185 -6.04 2.01 8.94
N VAL A 186 -7.31 1.59 9.04
CA VAL A 186 -8.45 2.51 9.19
C VAL A 186 -8.35 3.29 10.50
N ALA A 187 -7.85 2.66 11.56
CA ALA A 187 -7.59 3.30 12.84
C ALA A 187 -6.30 4.14 12.88
N GLY A 188 -5.58 4.27 11.77
CA GLY A 188 -4.33 5.02 11.69
C GLY A 188 -3.15 4.37 12.43
N ARG A 189 -3.21 3.07 12.65
CA ARG A 189 -2.14 2.31 13.31
C ARG A 189 -1.27 1.58 12.28
N ALA A 190 -0.03 1.29 12.65
CA ALA A 190 0.80 0.35 11.89
C ALA A 190 0.18 -1.06 11.94
N VAL A 191 0.22 -1.76 10.80
CA VAL A 191 -0.26 -3.14 10.71
C VAL A 191 0.60 -4.05 11.59
N ARG A 192 0.00 -4.72 12.57
CA ARG A 192 0.70 -5.58 13.55
C ARG A 192 1.37 -6.79 12.89
N THR A 193 0.71 -7.37 11.88
CA THR A 193 1.22 -8.54 11.14
C THR A 193 1.20 -8.22 9.64
N PRO A 194 2.22 -7.51 9.11
CA PRO A 194 2.20 -7.01 7.74
C PRO A 194 2.43 -8.09 6.68
N ARG A 195 2.88 -9.28 7.10
CA ARG A 195 3.13 -10.41 6.19
C ARG A 195 2.63 -11.70 6.79
N THR A 196 1.88 -12.47 5.99
CA THR A 196 1.46 -13.84 6.32
C THR A 196 1.60 -14.73 5.09
N GLN A 197 1.67 -16.02 5.29
CA GLN A 197 1.73 -16.97 4.17
C GLN A 197 0.31 -17.26 3.66
N ALA A 198 0.05 -16.93 2.40
CA ALA A 198 -1.18 -17.33 1.73
C ALA A 198 -1.10 -18.80 1.29
N ILE A 199 -2.24 -19.49 1.34
CA ILE A 199 -2.39 -20.87 0.92
C ILE A 199 -3.49 -20.93 -0.14
N GLY A 200 -3.18 -21.51 -1.30
CA GLY A 200 -4.09 -21.53 -2.43
C GLY A 200 -3.49 -22.17 -3.67
N CYS A 201 -4.14 -21.99 -4.81
CA CYS A 201 -3.68 -22.45 -6.12
C CYS A 201 -2.56 -21.53 -6.62
N TYR A 202 -1.49 -22.09 -7.21
CA TYR A 202 -0.42 -21.26 -7.78
C TYR A 202 -0.93 -20.42 -8.96
N ILE A 203 -0.38 -19.21 -9.09
CA ILE A 203 -0.53 -18.37 -10.28
C ILE A 203 0.52 -18.87 -11.28
N GLU A 204 0.08 -19.49 -12.40
CA GLU A 204 0.91 -20.12 -13.43
C GLU A 204 0.91 -19.34 -14.75
#